data_2257b069f0d240dbfe976bd54e2acddc
#
_entry.id   2257b069f0d240dbfe976bd54e2acddc
#
_cell.length_a   1.000
_cell.length_b   1.000
_cell.length_c   1.000
_cell.angle_alpha   90.00
_cell.angle_beta   90.00
_cell.angle_gamma   90.00
#
_symmetry.space_group_name_H-M   'P 1'
#
loop_
_entity.id
_entity.type
_entity.pdbx_description
1 polymer ?
#
loop_
_entity_poly.entity_id
_entity_poly.type
_entity_poly.pdbx_seq_one_letter_code
_entity_poly.pdbx_strand_id
1 'polypeptide(L)'
;MINMVRAISDKNLLNKFVSDFLKIVDKNKIRYAIVSGFVVISHGRARGTEDIDIIIEKISLESFNKFHQDLIASGFECLQGQSPEMLFNDYLGEFISIRYVIKGDFVPEMELKMSKDALDEKQLRERTKLPLTGLPFYFSTIETNIAFKEELLKSPKDLEDA
;
A
#
# COMPACT_ATOMS: atom_id res chain seq x y z
N MET A 1 16.64 20.05 14.88
CA MET A 1 15.43 20.75 14.40
C MET A 1 15.14 20.48 12.94
N ILE A 2 16.10 20.65 12.05
CA ILE A 2 15.91 20.43 10.62
C ILE A 2 15.53 18.97 10.30
N ASN A 3 16.16 18.00 10.97
CA ASN A 3 15.86 16.58 10.76
C ASN A 3 14.48 16.17 11.25
N MET A 4 13.97 16.80 12.31
CA MET A 4 12.64 16.51 12.85
C MET A 4 11.54 17.05 11.94
N VAL A 5 11.73 18.27 11.42
CA VAL A 5 10.78 18.87 10.46
C VAL A 5 10.75 18.05 9.17
N ARG A 6 11.90 17.57 8.71
CA ARG A 6 12.00 16.74 7.51
C ARG A 6 11.30 15.40 7.69
N ALA A 7 11.48 14.74 8.81
CA ALA A 7 10.83 13.45 9.10
C ALA A 7 9.31 13.59 9.17
N ILE A 8 8.80 14.67 9.77
CA ILE A 8 7.36 14.95 9.84
C ILE A 8 6.82 15.23 8.45
N SER A 9 7.54 16.00 7.64
CA SER A 9 7.16 16.30 6.27
C SER A 9 7.11 15.05 5.41
N ASP A 10 8.11 14.17 5.51
CA ASP A 10 8.17 12.92 4.75
C ASP A 10 7.02 11.99 5.13
N LYS A 11 6.71 11.88 6.42
CA LYS A 11 5.58 11.08 6.91
C LYS A 11 4.25 11.62 6.38
N ASN A 12 4.07 12.95 6.40
CA ASN A 12 2.86 13.56 5.88
C ASN A 12 2.71 13.37 4.37
N LEU A 13 3.79 13.46 3.63
CA LEU A 13 3.80 13.21 2.19
C LEU A 13 3.45 11.76 1.88
N LEU A 14 3.99 10.83 2.64
CA LEU A 14 3.68 9.41 2.48
C LEU A 14 2.21 9.14 2.77
N ASN A 15 1.69 9.66 3.88
CA ASN A 15 0.29 9.51 4.24
C ASN A 15 -0.63 10.10 3.19
N LYS A 16 -0.28 11.25 2.63
CA LYS A 16 -1.04 11.88 1.56
C LYS A 16 -1.04 11.02 0.30
N PHE A 17 0.12 10.49 -0.08
CA PHE A 17 0.24 9.60 -1.24
C PHE A 17 -0.67 8.38 -1.09
N VAL A 18 -0.61 7.71 0.06
CA VAL A 18 -1.44 6.54 0.33
C VAL A 18 -2.92 6.92 0.34
N SER A 19 -3.27 8.00 1.01
CA SER A 19 -4.64 8.47 1.09
C SER A 19 -5.22 8.77 -0.29
N ASP A 20 -4.47 9.48 -1.13
CA ASP A 20 -4.92 9.84 -2.47
C ASP A 20 -5.12 8.60 -3.34
N PHE A 21 -4.20 7.63 -3.25
CA PHE A 21 -4.31 6.37 -3.98
C PHE A 21 -5.52 5.55 -3.52
N LEU A 22 -5.69 5.40 -2.22
CA LEU A 22 -6.75 4.57 -1.67
C LEU A 22 -8.14 5.19 -1.85
N LYS A 23 -8.25 6.50 -1.97
CA LYS A 23 -9.51 7.15 -2.35
C LYS A 23 -10.00 6.67 -3.72
N ILE A 24 -9.07 6.44 -4.64
CA ILE A 24 -9.41 5.94 -5.98
C ILE A 24 -9.79 4.46 -5.92
N VAL A 25 -9.11 3.67 -5.09
CA VAL A 25 -9.48 2.28 -4.83
C VAL A 25 -10.92 2.21 -4.29
N ASP A 26 -11.23 3.03 -3.29
CA ASP A 26 -12.57 3.08 -2.69
C ASP A 26 -13.63 3.58 -3.66
N LYS A 27 -13.31 4.57 -4.48
CA LYS A 27 -14.21 5.09 -5.52
C LYS A 27 -14.63 3.98 -6.48
N ASN A 28 -13.73 3.07 -6.79
CA ASN A 28 -13.99 1.93 -7.67
C ASN A 28 -14.54 0.71 -6.92
N LYS A 29 -14.80 0.84 -5.63
CA LYS A 29 -15.38 -0.20 -4.77
C LYS A 29 -14.56 -1.49 -4.77
N ILE A 30 -13.25 -1.36 -4.79
CA ILE A 30 -12.31 -2.48 -4.76
C ILE A 30 -11.85 -2.68 -3.31
N ARG A 31 -11.98 -3.92 -2.81
CA ARG A 31 -11.43 -4.26 -1.50
C ARG A 31 -9.91 -4.34 -1.57
N TYR A 32 -9.25 -3.83 -0.55
CA TYR A 32 -7.81 -3.84 -0.46
C TYR A 32 -7.36 -4.09 0.98
N ALA A 33 -6.11 -4.50 1.13
CA ALA A 33 -5.43 -4.54 2.43
C ALA A 33 -3.96 -4.16 2.24
N ILE A 34 -3.46 -3.28 3.10
CA ILE A 34 -2.03 -2.94 3.12
C ILE A 34 -1.30 -4.09 3.80
N VAL A 35 -0.24 -4.62 3.18
CA VAL A 35 0.41 -5.84 3.64
C VAL A 35 1.86 -5.68 4.09
N SER A 36 2.49 -4.52 3.88
CA SER A 36 3.88 -4.32 4.34
C SER A 36 4.30 -2.86 4.40
N GLY A 37 5.37 -2.61 5.12
CA GLY A 37 6.13 -1.36 5.11
C GLY A 37 5.48 -0.17 5.79
N PHE A 38 4.29 0.20 5.36
CA PHE A 38 3.59 1.40 5.83
C PHE A 38 3.29 1.35 7.32
N VAL A 39 3.02 0.17 7.86
CA VAL A 39 2.72 -0.02 9.29
C VAL A 39 3.89 0.44 10.16
N VAL A 40 5.12 0.14 9.73
CA VAL A 40 6.33 0.53 10.46
C VAL A 40 6.45 2.06 10.55
N ILE A 41 6.12 2.76 9.46
CA ILE A 41 6.16 4.22 9.42
C ILE A 41 5.07 4.82 10.31
N SER A 42 3.86 4.27 10.28
CA SER A 42 2.76 4.77 11.09
C SER A 42 3.00 4.61 12.59
N HIS A 43 3.90 3.72 12.99
CA HIS A 43 4.33 3.55 14.39
C HIS A 43 5.56 4.38 14.75
N GLY A 44 5.93 5.36 13.94
CA GLY A 44 6.99 6.31 14.27
C GLY A 44 8.41 5.85 14.00
N ARG A 45 8.59 4.75 13.33
CA ARG A 45 9.92 4.33 12.91
C ARG A 45 10.34 5.10 11.67
N ALA A 46 11.44 5.82 11.78
CA ALA A 46 11.99 6.68 10.74
C ALA A 46 12.74 5.93 9.64
N ARG A 47 12.38 4.70 9.35
CA ARG A 47 12.91 4.05 8.16
C ARG A 47 12.01 4.43 7.00
N GLY A 48 12.55 5.20 6.09
CA GLY A 48 11.88 5.50 4.85
C GLY A 48 11.62 4.22 4.09
N THR A 49 10.47 3.60 4.36
CA THR A 49 9.96 2.61 3.43
C THR A 49 9.33 3.42 2.33
N GLU A 50 9.96 3.41 1.19
CA GLU A 50 9.50 4.12 0.02
C GLU A 50 8.50 3.29 -0.78
N ASP A 51 8.29 2.03 -0.35
CA ASP A 51 7.38 1.08 -0.99
C ASP A 51 6.25 0.72 -0.05
N ILE A 52 5.04 0.83 -0.55
CA ILE A 52 3.85 0.38 0.15
C ILE A 52 3.24 -0.75 -0.67
N ASP A 53 3.01 -1.90 -0.04
CA ASP A 53 2.44 -3.06 -0.71
C ASP A 53 0.98 -3.20 -0.36
N ILE A 54 0.12 -3.32 -1.38
CA ILE A 54 -1.29 -3.61 -1.16
C ILE A 54 -1.73 -4.82 -1.99
N ILE A 55 -2.68 -5.56 -1.44
CA ILE A 55 -3.39 -6.62 -2.14
C ILE A 55 -4.79 -6.11 -2.43
N ILE A 56 -5.25 -6.29 -3.66
CA ILE A 56 -6.65 -6.02 -4.01
C ILE A 56 -7.37 -7.33 -4.32
N GLU A 57 -8.69 -7.33 -4.18
CA GLU A 57 -9.50 -8.47 -4.61
C GLU A 57 -9.36 -8.68 -6.12
N LYS A 58 -9.70 -9.88 -6.57
CA LYS A 58 -9.71 -10.17 -8.02
C LYS A 58 -10.77 -9.31 -8.69
N ILE A 59 -10.37 -8.62 -9.73
CA ILE A 59 -11.27 -7.78 -10.53
C ILE A 59 -11.12 -8.15 -11.99
N SER A 60 -12.11 -7.76 -12.80
CA SER A 60 -12.07 -7.97 -14.24
C SER A 60 -11.17 -6.95 -14.93
N LEU A 61 -10.82 -7.23 -16.17
CA LEU A 61 -10.08 -6.28 -17.01
C LEU A 61 -10.85 -4.96 -17.14
N GLU A 62 -12.17 -5.04 -17.30
CA GLU A 62 -13.02 -3.85 -17.40
C GLU A 62 -12.94 -2.99 -16.14
N SER A 63 -13.02 -3.61 -14.97
CA SER A 63 -12.89 -2.90 -13.70
C SER A 63 -11.50 -2.32 -13.53
N PHE A 64 -10.47 -3.06 -13.90
CA PHE A 64 -9.11 -2.58 -13.83
C PHE A 64 -8.89 -1.40 -14.77
N ASN A 65 -9.42 -1.46 -15.98
CA ASN A 65 -9.29 -0.37 -16.95
C ASN A 65 -9.83 0.95 -16.37
N LYS A 66 -11.03 0.89 -15.80
CA LYS A 66 -11.63 2.08 -15.16
C LYS A 66 -10.78 2.59 -14.00
N PHE A 67 -10.34 1.69 -13.14
CA PHE A 67 -9.49 2.02 -12.00
C PHE A 67 -8.18 2.67 -12.46
N HIS A 68 -7.53 2.08 -13.45
CA HIS A 68 -6.28 2.60 -14.01
C HIS A 68 -6.47 3.99 -14.60
N GLN A 69 -7.55 4.20 -15.38
CA GLN A 69 -7.86 5.51 -15.95
C GLN A 69 -8.08 6.57 -14.87
N ASP A 70 -8.77 6.21 -13.80
CA ASP A 70 -8.96 7.12 -12.67
C ASP A 70 -7.64 7.48 -11.99
N LEU A 71 -6.73 6.52 -11.85
CA LEU A 71 -5.39 6.77 -11.31
C LEU A 71 -4.60 7.73 -12.20
N ILE A 72 -4.60 7.49 -13.50
CA ILE A 72 -3.88 8.36 -14.46
C ILE A 72 -4.45 9.78 -14.42
N ALA A 73 -5.78 9.89 -14.38
CA ALA A 73 -6.45 11.19 -14.32
C ALA A 73 -6.12 11.95 -13.03
N SER A 74 -5.76 11.25 -11.98
CA SER A 74 -5.40 11.83 -10.67
C SER A 74 -3.91 12.10 -10.52
N GLY A 75 -3.12 11.89 -11.58
CA GLY A 75 -1.69 12.21 -11.57
C GLY A 75 -0.77 11.05 -11.20
N PHE A 76 -1.29 9.83 -11.13
CA PHE A 76 -0.45 8.64 -10.92
C PHE A 76 0.03 8.09 -12.25
N GLU A 77 1.14 7.39 -12.20
CA GLU A 77 1.75 6.74 -13.37
C GLU A 77 2.19 5.34 -12.98
N CYS A 78 1.95 4.37 -13.86
CA CYS A 78 2.40 3.00 -13.66
C CYS A 78 3.79 2.81 -14.27
N LEU A 79 4.71 2.28 -13.49
CA LEU A 79 6.10 2.10 -13.93
C LEU A 79 6.28 1.01 -14.99
N GLN A 80 5.37 0.02 -15.04
CA GLN A 80 5.46 -1.10 -15.96
C GLN A 80 4.91 -0.79 -17.35
N GLY A 81 4.15 0.29 -17.51
CA GLY A 81 3.62 0.68 -18.79
C GLY A 81 2.32 1.47 -18.70
N GLN A 82 1.72 1.75 -19.85
CA GLN A 82 0.54 2.60 -19.93
C GLN A 82 -0.74 1.87 -20.36
N SER A 83 -0.60 0.70 -21.00
CA SER A 83 -1.75 -0.04 -21.52
C SER A 83 -2.41 -0.85 -20.40
N PRO A 84 -3.68 -0.58 -20.05
CA PRO A 84 -4.38 -1.38 -19.04
C PRO A 84 -4.46 -2.86 -19.41
N GLU A 85 -4.64 -3.16 -20.69
CA GLU A 85 -4.72 -4.56 -21.14
C GLU A 85 -3.41 -5.30 -20.91
N MET A 86 -2.29 -4.68 -21.24
CA MET A 86 -0.97 -5.27 -21.03
C MET A 86 -0.69 -5.42 -19.53
N LEU A 87 -0.97 -4.39 -18.74
CA LEU A 87 -0.76 -4.43 -17.31
C LEU A 87 -1.61 -5.52 -16.64
N PHE A 88 -2.82 -5.71 -17.11
CA PHE A 88 -3.70 -6.75 -16.58
C PHE A 88 -3.26 -8.15 -17.04
N ASN A 89 -3.07 -8.32 -18.35
CA ASN A 89 -2.79 -9.66 -18.91
C ASN A 89 -1.38 -10.17 -18.60
N ASP A 90 -0.38 -9.29 -18.64
CA ASP A 90 1.01 -9.70 -18.47
C ASP A 90 1.51 -9.61 -17.03
N TYR A 91 0.82 -8.86 -16.17
CA TYR A 91 1.23 -8.67 -14.77
C TYR A 91 0.15 -9.13 -13.79
N LEU A 92 -0.89 -8.36 -13.60
CA LEU A 92 -1.89 -8.65 -12.56
C LEU A 92 -2.56 -10.01 -12.72
N GLY A 93 -2.94 -10.37 -13.92
CA GLY A 93 -3.55 -11.67 -14.21
C GLY A 93 -2.61 -12.84 -14.02
N GLU A 94 -1.32 -12.61 -14.10
CA GLU A 94 -0.27 -13.61 -13.83
C GLU A 94 0.26 -13.49 -12.39
N PHE A 95 -0.43 -12.71 -11.54
CA PHE A 95 -0.06 -12.49 -10.14
C PHE A 95 1.30 -11.83 -9.95
N ILE A 96 1.70 -11.02 -10.91
CA ILE A 96 2.89 -10.16 -10.84
C ILE A 96 2.41 -8.77 -10.48
N SER A 97 3.06 -8.15 -9.51
CA SER A 97 2.69 -6.82 -9.06
C SER A 97 3.04 -5.74 -10.07
N ILE A 98 2.29 -4.65 -10.04
CA ILE A 98 2.60 -3.41 -10.76
C ILE A 98 2.82 -2.30 -9.74
N ARG A 99 3.52 -1.26 -10.16
CA ARG A 99 3.90 -0.16 -9.26
C ARG A 99 3.43 1.17 -9.81
N TYR A 100 2.82 1.94 -8.93
CA TYR A 100 2.37 3.30 -9.24
C TYR A 100 3.17 4.32 -8.45
N VAL A 101 3.47 5.43 -9.10
CA VAL A 101 4.10 6.60 -8.48
C VAL A 101 3.29 7.83 -8.89
N ILE A 102 3.53 8.96 -8.24
CA ILE A 102 3.04 10.23 -8.76
C ILE A 102 3.90 10.58 -9.97
N LYS A 103 3.27 10.99 -11.05
CA LYS A 103 3.96 11.32 -12.29
C LYS A 103 5.07 12.33 -12.03
N GLY A 104 6.27 11.99 -12.44
CA GLY A 104 7.47 12.82 -12.23
C GLY A 104 8.24 12.47 -10.95
N ASP A 105 7.67 11.68 -10.05
CA ASP A 105 8.34 11.26 -8.83
C ASP A 105 8.84 9.82 -8.96
N PHE A 106 9.90 9.49 -8.20
CA PHE A 106 10.41 8.13 -8.12
C PHE A 106 9.96 7.41 -6.85
N VAL A 107 9.61 8.17 -5.83
CA VAL A 107 9.18 7.67 -4.52
C VAL A 107 8.08 8.59 -3.99
N PRO A 108 7.14 8.09 -3.20
CA PRO A 108 6.96 6.68 -2.83
C PRO A 108 6.33 5.86 -3.96
N GLU A 109 6.47 4.52 -3.87
CA GLU A 109 5.85 3.59 -4.81
C GLU A 109 4.72 2.81 -4.13
N MET A 110 3.61 2.64 -4.85
CA MET A 110 2.52 1.76 -4.42
C MET A 110 2.61 0.47 -5.24
N GLU A 111 3.01 -0.61 -4.59
CA GLU A 111 3.07 -1.93 -5.21
C GLU A 111 1.72 -2.62 -5.05
N LEU A 112 1.07 -2.88 -6.17
CA LEU A 112 -0.28 -3.41 -6.26
C LEU A 112 -0.26 -4.83 -6.82
N LYS A 113 -0.90 -5.77 -6.14
CA LYS A 113 -1.09 -7.12 -6.66
C LYS A 113 -2.52 -7.59 -6.42
N MET A 114 -2.99 -8.52 -7.25
CA MET A 114 -4.28 -9.15 -7.04
C MET A 114 -4.15 -10.37 -6.13
N SER A 115 -5.18 -10.61 -5.36
CA SER A 115 -5.30 -11.82 -4.55
C SER A 115 -5.11 -13.06 -5.42
N LYS A 116 -4.23 -13.97 -5.01
CA LYS A 116 -3.89 -15.17 -5.79
C LYS A 116 -4.31 -16.48 -5.12
N ASP A 117 -4.45 -16.51 -3.80
CA ASP A 117 -4.68 -17.73 -3.05
C ASP A 117 -5.57 -17.50 -1.83
N ALA A 118 -5.82 -18.59 -1.09
CA ALA A 118 -6.67 -18.53 0.09
C ALA A 118 -6.09 -17.63 1.20
N LEU A 119 -4.77 -17.53 1.30
CA LEU A 119 -4.12 -16.66 2.28
C LEU A 119 -4.39 -15.19 1.95
N ASP A 120 -4.25 -14.80 0.70
CA ASP A 120 -4.54 -13.44 0.26
C ASP A 120 -6.01 -13.09 0.50
N GLU A 121 -6.92 -14.00 0.17
CA GLU A 121 -8.36 -13.80 0.43
C GLU A 121 -8.67 -13.66 1.91
N LYS A 122 -7.97 -14.44 2.74
CA LYS A 122 -8.11 -14.33 4.20
C LYS A 122 -7.65 -12.95 4.68
N GLN A 123 -6.53 -12.45 4.17
CA GLN A 123 -6.03 -11.12 4.53
C GLN A 123 -7.02 -10.02 4.15
N LEU A 124 -7.66 -10.12 2.99
CA LEU A 124 -8.68 -9.17 2.58
C LEU A 124 -9.93 -9.25 3.48
N ARG A 125 -10.37 -10.47 3.78
CA ARG A 125 -11.59 -10.71 4.56
C ARG A 125 -11.41 -10.27 6.01
N GLU A 126 -10.25 -10.48 6.60
CA GLU A 126 -9.95 -10.16 7.98
C GLU A 126 -9.23 -8.82 8.16
N ARG A 127 -9.15 -8.02 7.12
CA ARG A 127 -8.51 -6.72 7.18
C ARG A 127 -9.11 -5.84 8.26
N THR A 128 -8.29 -5.00 8.87
CA THR A 128 -8.71 -4.14 9.96
C THR A 128 -8.02 -2.79 9.90
N LYS A 129 -8.61 -1.80 10.52
CA LYS A 129 -7.98 -0.49 10.71
C LYS A 129 -7.13 -0.53 11.98
N LEU A 130 -5.94 0.06 11.93
CA LEU A 130 -5.07 0.15 13.11
C LEU A 130 -5.62 1.22 14.05
N PRO A 131 -6.08 0.85 15.26
CA PRO A 131 -6.78 1.80 16.13
C PRO A 131 -5.89 2.90 16.70
N LEU A 132 -4.59 2.68 16.82
CA LEU A 132 -3.67 3.64 17.43
C LEU A 132 -3.07 4.66 16.47
N THR A 133 -3.27 4.47 15.18
CA THR A 133 -2.67 5.35 14.17
C THR A 133 -3.58 6.50 13.75
N GLY A 134 -4.88 6.36 13.98
CA GLY A 134 -5.87 7.30 13.47
C GLY A 134 -6.02 7.28 11.95
N LEU A 135 -5.37 6.36 11.27
CA LEU A 135 -5.40 6.26 9.81
C LEU A 135 -6.63 5.48 9.36
N PRO A 136 -7.39 5.97 8.38
CA PRO A 136 -8.60 5.31 7.90
C PRO A 136 -8.31 4.23 6.87
N PHE A 137 -7.18 3.54 6.97
CA PHE A 137 -6.74 2.56 6.00
C PHE A 137 -6.90 1.15 6.54
N TYR A 138 -7.18 0.20 5.65
CA TYR A 138 -7.28 -1.21 6.01
C TYR A 138 -5.92 -1.90 5.88
N PHE A 139 -5.54 -2.61 6.91
CA PHE A 139 -4.29 -3.37 6.96
C PHE A 139 -4.61 -4.85 7.11
N SER A 140 -3.71 -5.73 6.64
CA SER A 140 -3.85 -7.13 6.90
C SER A 140 -3.69 -7.40 8.41
N THR A 141 -4.37 -8.44 8.93
CA THR A 141 -4.23 -8.82 10.34
C THR A 141 -2.83 -9.29 10.66
N ILE A 142 -2.13 -9.88 9.69
CA ILE A 142 -0.74 -10.30 9.86
C ILE A 142 0.14 -9.08 10.15
N GLU A 143 0.00 -8.02 9.36
CA GLU A 143 0.74 -6.77 9.55
C GLU A 143 0.36 -6.09 10.87
N THR A 144 -0.93 -6.10 11.21
CA THR A 144 -1.41 -5.55 12.47
C THR A 144 -0.79 -6.27 13.66
N ASN A 145 -0.75 -7.60 13.62
CA ASN A 145 -0.17 -8.41 14.69
C ASN A 145 1.34 -8.19 14.82
N ILE A 146 2.04 -8.06 13.71
CA ILE A 146 3.48 -7.76 13.72
C ILE A 146 3.72 -6.38 14.33
N ALA A 147 2.95 -5.38 13.94
CA ALA A 147 3.06 -4.02 14.47
C ALA A 147 2.83 -3.98 15.98
N PHE A 148 1.79 -4.67 16.47
CA PHE A 148 1.51 -4.80 17.90
C PHE A 148 2.66 -5.45 18.64
N LYS A 149 3.18 -6.54 18.10
CA LYS A 149 4.26 -7.28 18.70
C LYS A 149 5.53 -6.43 18.81
N GLU A 150 5.86 -5.70 17.77
CA GLU A 150 7.01 -4.79 17.78
C GLU A 150 6.84 -3.67 18.80
N GLU A 151 5.65 -3.13 18.93
CA GLU A 151 5.35 -2.06 19.89
C GLU A 151 5.43 -2.55 21.33
N LEU A 152 4.93 -3.73 21.61
CA LEU A 152 4.91 -4.29 22.96
C LEU A 152 6.28 -4.80 23.41
N LEU A 153 7.06 -5.32 22.51
CA LEU A 153 8.32 -5.99 22.83
C LEU A 153 9.57 -5.12 22.76
N LYS A 154 9.51 -3.96 22.23
CA LYS A 154 10.59 -2.93 22.07
C LYS A 154 11.96 -3.25 22.66
N SER A 155 12.46 -4.47 22.51
CA SER A 155 13.81 -4.83 22.93
C SER A 155 14.76 -4.79 21.73
N PRO A 156 16.05 -4.47 21.93
CA PRO A 156 17.02 -4.48 20.84
C PRO A 156 17.09 -5.82 20.11
N LYS A 157 16.89 -6.91 20.83
CA LYS A 157 16.94 -8.26 20.28
C LYS A 157 15.78 -8.49 19.31
N ASP A 158 14.58 -8.06 19.66
CA ASP A 158 13.40 -8.21 18.81
C ASP A 158 13.48 -7.34 17.57
N LEU A 159 14.14 -6.18 17.69
CA LEU A 159 14.35 -5.28 16.58
C LEU A 159 15.37 -5.81 15.57
N GLU A 160 16.34 -6.60 16.01
CA GLU A 160 17.32 -7.23 15.13
C GLU A 160 16.70 -8.39 14.35
N ASP A 161 15.78 -9.12 14.96
CA ASP A 161 15.12 -10.27 14.34
C ASP A 161 13.95 -9.86 13.44
N ALA A 162 13.49 -8.65 13.53
CA ALA A 162 12.46 -8.11 12.67
C ALA A 162 13.05 -7.52 11.40
#